data_609f45023a97812a1a1bf6fbd1c2de7f
#
_entry.id   609f45023a97812a1a1bf6fbd1c2de7f
#
_cell.length_a   1.000
_cell.length_b   1.000
_cell.length_c   1.000
_cell.angle_alpha   90.00
_cell.angle_beta   90.00
_cell.angle_gamma   90.00
#
_symmetry.space_group_name_H-M   'P 1'
#
loop_
_entity.id
_entity.type
_entity.pdbx_description
1 polymer ?
#
loop_
_entity_poly.entity_id
_entity_poly.type
_entity_poly.pdbx_seq_one_letter_code
_entity_poly.pdbx_strand_id
1 'polypeptide(L)'
;DDVLALFELLEKIGHQEKIYLFIKSSGGNGQASLRIVNLLRQYCKEVVAVIPLECASAATMITLGANEIQMGPMAYLTSVDTSLTHSLSPIDRDNDRVSVSLDELNRVVKLWQAQGSDKSENPYQQLFQHVHPLVIGAVDRAESLSIMICKELLAYHIEDEKEAENIAATLNSKYPSH
;
A
#
# COMPACT_ATOMS: atom_id res chain seq x y z
N ASP A 1 -16.92 2.94 -9.93
CA ASP A 1 -15.45 2.91 -10.05
C ASP A 1 -14.94 4.34 -9.86
N ASP A 2 -14.21 4.58 -8.77
CA ASP A 2 -13.76 5.92 -8.33
C ASP A 2 -12.88 6.62 -9.39
N VAL A 3 -12.08 5.85 -10.12
CA VAL A 3 -11.22 6.38 -11.20
C VAL A 3 -12.05 6.98 -12.33
N LEU A 4 -13.13 6.30 -12.72
CA LEU A 4 -14.02 6.80 -13.77
C LEU A 4 -14.78 8.04 -13.31
N ALA A 5 -15.31 8.02 -12.08
CA ALA A 5 -16.00 9.19 -11.52
C ALA A 5 -15.09 10.41 -11.43
N LEU A 6 -13.83 10.21 -11.03
CA LEU A 6 -12.84 11.27 -11.01
C LEU A 6 -12.52 11.80 -12.40
N PHE A 7 -12.38 10.91 -13.39
CA PHE A 7 -12.16 11.31 -14.78
C PHE A 7 -13.30 12.21 -15.31
N GLU A 8 -14.55 11.82 -15.07
CA GLU A 8 -15.71 12.62 -15.48
C GLU A 8 -15.76 14.00 -14.81
N LEU A 9 -15.30 14.11 -13.56
CA LEU A 9 -15.18 15.39 -12.86
C LEU A 9 -14.08 16.26 -13.46
N LEU A 10 -12.91 15.68 -13.73
CA LEU A 10 -11.76 16.37 -14.29
C LEU A 10 -12.04 16.87 -15.71
N GLU A 11 -12.75 16.10 -16.52
CA GLU A 11 -13.22 16.53 -17.86
C GLU A 11 -14.13 17.77 -17.78
N LYS A 12 -14.97 17.88 -16.75
CA LYS A 12 -15.87 19.02 -16.55
C LYS A 12 -15.13 20.28 -16.07
N ILE A 13 -14.15 20.14 -15.20
CA ILE A 13 -13.41 21.29 -14.65
C ILE A 13 -12.24 21.73 -15.54
N GLY A 14 -11.75 20.86 -16.42
CA GLY A 14 -10.62 21.14 -17.29
C GLY A 14 -9.29 21.26 -16.55
N HIS A 15 -8.25 21.72 -17.26
CA HIS A 15 -6.91 21.88 -16.69
C HIS A 15 -6.87 23.00 -15.64
N GLN A 16 -6.19 22.73 -14.53
CA GLN A 16 -6.02 23.62 -13.40
C GLN A 16 -4.53 23.80 -13.05
N GLU A 17 -4.15 24.93 -12.45
CA GLU A 17 -2.80 25.09 -11.90
C GLU A 17 -2.62 24.22 -10.65
N LYS A 18 -3.64 24.15 -9.79
CA LYS A 18 -3.62 23.41 -8.53
C LYS A 18 -4.97 22.75 -8.25
N ILE A 19 -4.92 21.50 -7.79
CA ILE A 19 -6.10 20.74 -7.33
C ILE A 19 -5.91 20.35 -5.87
N TYR A 20 -6.94 20.60 -5.06
CA TYR A 20 -7.05 20.10 -3.69
C TYR A 20 -7.89 18.83 -3.69
N LEU A 21 -7.25 17.72 -3.37
CA LEU A 21 -7.90 16.41 -3.27
C LEU A 21 -8.20 16.07 -1.82
N PHE A 22 -9.48 16.07 -1.44
CA PHE A 22 -9.91 15.62 -0.12
C PHE A 22 -9.96 14.10 -0.08
N ILE A 23 -9.22 13.50 0.87
CA ILE A 23 -9.11 12.04 0.99
C ILE A 23 -9.57 11.62 2.38
N LYS A 24 -10.62 10.79 2.41
CA LYS A 24 -11.04 10.02 3.58
C LYS A 24 -11.35 8.61 3.12
N SER A 25 -10.46 7.66 3.44
CA SER A 25 -10.58 6.28 2.94
C SER A 25 -9.77 5.33 3.79
N SER A 26 -10.31 4.13 4.03
CA SER A 26 -9.61 3.01 4.66
C SER A 26 -8.67 2.26 3.69
N GLY A 27 -8.57 2.69 2.43
CA GLY A 27 -7.72 2.09 1.42
C GLY A 27 -8.50 1.41 0.29
N GLY A 28 -7.87 0.43 -0.36
CA GLY A 28 -8.44 -0.28 -1.49
C GLY A 28 -7.38 -0.85 -2.43
N ASN A 29 -7.55 -0.65 -3.73
CA ASN A 29 -6.64 -1.20 -4.74
C ASN A 29 -5.48 -0.22 -5.03
N GLY A 30 -4.23 -0.65 -4.79
CA GLY A 30 -3.04 0.16 -5.04
C GLY A 30 -2.86 0.60 -6.51
N GLN A 31 -3.25 -0.23 -7.48
CA GLN A 31 -3.22 0.17 -8.89
C GLN A 31 -4.22 1.28 -9.21
N ALA A 32 -5.35 1.32 -8.49
CA ALA A 32 -6.29 2.43 -8.61
C ALA A 32 -5.67 3.73 -8.08
N SER A 33 -4.88 3.68 -7.02
CA SER A 33 -4.14 4.83 -6.48
C SER A 33 -3.20 5.44 -7.53
N LEU A 34 -2.42 4.60 -8.22
CA LEU A 34 -1.56 5.04 -9.31
C LEU A 34 -2.36 5.71 -10.43
N ARG A 35 -3.48 5.11 -10.85
CA ARG A 35 -4.33 5.67 -11.91
C ARG A 35 -4.94 7.02 -11.50
N ILE A 36 -5.37 7.16 -10.25
CA ILE A 36 -5.94 8.41 -9.72
C ILE A 36 -4.89 9.53 -9.80
N VAL A 37 -3.67 9.26 -9.30
CA VAL A 37 -2.61 10.28 -9.31
C VAL A 37 -2.18 10.61 -10.73
N ASN A 38 -1.95 9.62 -11.59
CA ASN A 38 -1.58 9.85 -12.98
C ASN A 38 -2.64 10.68 -13.72
N LEU A 39 -3.91 10.42 -13.43
CA LEU A 39 -5.01 11.20 -13.98
C LEU A 39 -4.99 12.65 -13.48
N LEU A 40 -4.86 12.88 -12.17
CA LEU A 40 -4.75 14.23 -11.59
C LEU A 40 -3.59 15.00 -12.22
N ARG A 41 -2.42 14.36 -12.39
CA ARG A 41 -1.22 14.97 -12.98
C ARG A 41 -1.39 15.36 -14.45
N GLN A 42 -2.33 14.75 -15.18
CA GLN A 42 -2.68 15.20 -16.52
C GLN A 42 -3.50 16.50 -16.52
N TYR A 43 -4.25 16.77 -15.45
CA TYR A 43 -5.16 17.91 -15.37
C TYR A 43 -4.64 19.06 -14.51
N CYS A 44 -3.57 18.88 -13.73
CA CYS A 44 -2.99 19.97 -12.94
C CYS A 44 -1.48 19.84 -12.75
N LYS A 45 -0.85 21.00 -12.46
CA LYS A 45 0.58 21.08 -12.16
C LYS A 45 0.87 20.69 -10.71
N GLU A 46 0.01 21.09 -9.78
CA GLU A 46 0.16 20.85 -8.37
C GLU A 46 -1.05 20.12 -7.79
N VAL A 47 -0.78 19.07 -7.02
CA VAL A 47 -1.78 18.33 -6.24
C VAL A 47 -1.51 18.56 -4.77
N VAL A 48 -2.54 18.96 -4.03
CA VAL A 48 -2.53 19.05 -2.56
C VAL A 48 -3.47 17.99 -2.02
N ALA A 49 -2.95 17.04 -1.27
CA ALA A 49 -3.77 16.06 -0.56
C ALA A 49 -4.25 16.64 0.77
N VAL A 50 -5.56 16.75 0.95
CA VAL A 50 -6.18 17.24 2.18
C VAL A 50 -6.81 16.06 2.93
N ILE A 51 -6.29 15.76 4.12
CA ILE A 51 -6.67 14.60 4.91
C ILE A 51 -7.38 15.07 6.18
N PRO A 52 -8.71 15.04 6.24
CA PRO A 52 -9.46 15.47 7.41
C PRO A 52 -9.42 14.45 8.55
N LEU A 53 -9.34 13.16 8.25
CA LEU A 53 -9.42 12.06 9.22
C LEU A 53 -8.55 10.88 8.76
N GLU A 54 -9.15 9.76 8.43
CA GLU A 54 -8.50 8.53 8.01
C GLU A 54 -8.02 8.58 6.56
N CYS A 55 -6.76 8.18 6.35
CA CYS A 55 -6.21 7.92 5.03
C CYS A 55 -5.27 6.73 5.11
N ALA A 56 -5.76 5.54 4.75
CA ALA A 56 -5.08 4.29 5.05
C ALA A 56 -4.70 3.50 3.78
N SER A 57 -3.61 2.71 3.88
CA SER A 57 -3.18 1.75 2.85
C SER A 57 -3.11 2.38 1.45
N ALA A 58 -3.90 1.93 0.48
CA ALA A 58 -3.94 2.47 -0.88
C ALA A 58 -4.27 3.98 -0.94
N ALA A 59 -5.03 4.51 0.03
CA ALA A 59 -5.26 5.95 0.13
C ALA A 59 -3.98 6.70 0.55
N THR A 60 -3.15 6.12 1.42
CA THR A 60 -1.81 6.64 1.72
C THR A 60 -0.97 6.72 0.44
N MET A 61 -1.03 5.71 -0.44
CA MET A 61 -0.32 5.77 -1.73
C MET A 61 -0.71 7.01 -2.55
N ILE A 62 -2.00 7.37 -2.60
CA ILE A 62 -2.44 8.56 -3.34
C ILE A 62 -1.73 9.82 -2.82
N THR A 63 -1.54 9.93 -1.50
CA THR A 63 -0.87 11.10 -0.90
C THR A 63 0.58 11.22 -1.29
N LEU A 64 1.25 10.08 -1.57
CA LEU A 64 2.66 10.08 -2.02
C LEU A 64 2.84 10.76 -3.36
N GLY A 65 1.80 10.81 -4.18
CA GLY A 65 1.82 11.51 -5.45
C GLY A 65 1.45 13.00 -5.38
N ALA A 66 1.19 13.55 -4.19
CA ALA A 66 0.88 14.96 -3.99
C ALA A 66 2.14 15.79 -3.73
N ASN A 67 2.12 17.07 -4.13
CA ASN A 67 3.20 18.02 -3.82
C ASN A 67 3.18 18.46 -2.37
N GLU A 68 2.01 18.46 -1.76
CA GLU A 68 1.78 18.88 -0.38
C GLU A 68 0.72 17.98 0.28
N ILE A 69 0.91 17.67 1.55
CA ILE A 69 -0.05 16.93 2.37
C ILE A 69 -0.50 17.84 3.52
N GLN A 70 -1.78 18.15 3.54
CA GLN A 70 -2.41 18.92 4.63
C GLN A 70 -3.23 17.98 5.50
N MET A 71 -2.86 17.87 6.77
CA MET A 71 -3.52 16.98 7.71
C MET A 71 -4.33 17.75 8.75
N GLY A 72 -5.57 17.34 8.97
CA GLY A 72 -6.38 17.82 10.07
C GLY A 72 -5.83 17.34 11.44
N PRO A 73 -6.27 17.94 12.56
CA PRO A 73 -5.74 17.62 13.90
C PRO A 73 -6.02 16.19 14.35
N MET A 74 -6.97 15.51 13.74
CA MET A 74 -7.30 14.09 14.01
C MET A 74 -6.97 13.18 12.82
N ALA A 75 -6.25 13.70 11.83
CA ALA A 75 -5.90 12.94 10.65
C ALA A 75 -4.73 11.99 10.93
N TYR A 76 -4.77 10.85 10.30
CA TYR A 76 -3.66 9.89 10.30
C TYR A 76 -3.49 9.23 8.94
N LEU A 77 -2.25 8.82 8.67
CA LEU A 77 -1.85 7.96 7.58
C LEU A 77 -1.47 6.60 8.16
N THR A 78 -1.78 5.53 7.47
CA THR A 78 -1.22 4.22 7.82
C THR A 78 -0.07 3.84 6.90
N SER A 79 0.68 2.82 7.30
CA SER A 79 1.58 2.11 6.41
C SER A 79 0.82 1.52 5.21
N VAL A 80 1.56 1.20 4.17
CA VAL A 80 1.03 0.55 2.96
C VAL A 80 1.27 -0.95 3.12
N ASP A 81 0.47 -1.60 3.97
CA ASP A 81 0.54 -3.05 4.13
C ASP A 81 -0.22 -3.74 2.99
N THR A 82 0.47 -4.65 2.32
CA THR A 82 -0.10 -5.41 1.22
C THR A 82 -0.54 -6.78 1.71
N SER A 83 -1.83 -6.94 1.94
CA SER A 83 -2.45 -8.23 2.21
C SER A 83 -3.19 -8.76 0.99
N LEU A 84 -3.20 -10.08 0.83
CA LEU A 84 -3.82 -10.74 -0.32
C LEU A 84 -4.66 -11.93 0.13
N THR A 85 -5.88 -12.02 -0.39
CA THR A 85 -6.71 -13.22 -0.32
C THR A 85 -6.59 -14.01 -1.63
N HIS A 86 -6.00 -15.19 -1.57
CA HIS A 86 -5.78 -16.07 -2.70
C HIS A 86 -6.75 -17.27 -2.64
N SER A 87 -7.01 -17.92 -3.77
CA SER A 87 -7.84 -19.15 -3.79
C SER A 87 -7.30 -20.29 -2.92
N LEU A 88 -6.01 -20.28 -2.62
CA LEU A 88 -5.30 -21.21 -1.75
C LEU A 88 -4.95 -20.64 -0.37
N SER A 89 -5.47 -19.46 0.00
CA SER A 89 -5.31 -18.91 1.34
C SER A 89 -5.92 -19.85 2.39
N PRO A 90 -5.38 -19.83 3.62
CA PRO A 90 -6.00 -20.54 4.74
C PRO A 90 -7.48 -20.19 4.90
N ILE A 91 -8.24 -21.12 5.45
CA ILE A 91 -9.68 -20.94 5.71
C ILE A 91 -9.86 -20.84 7.23
N ASP A 92 -10.63 -19.87 7.67
CA ASP A 92 -10.98 -19.68 9.08
C ASP A 92 -12.15 -20.57 9.53
N ARG A 93 -12.63 -20.36 10.77
CA ARG A 93 -13.72 -21.16 11.36
C ARG A 93 -15.07 -20.90 10.71
N ASP A 94 -15.25 -19.75 10.08
CA ASP A 94 -16.48 -19.33 9.42
C ASP A 94 -16.48 -19.71 7.93
N ASN A 95 -15.47 -20.49 7.52
CA ASN A 95 -15.22 -20.96 6.15
C ASN A 95 -14.86 -19.83 5.17
N ASP A 96 -14.35 -18.71 5.69
CA ASP A 96 -13.85 -17.60 4.90
C ASP A 96 -12.33 -17.71 4.68
N ARG A 97 -11.85 -17.23 3.53
CA ARG A 97 -10.43 -17.20 3.23
C ARG A 97 -9.75 -16.06 3.96
N VAL A 98 -8.69 -16.41 4.69
CA VAL A 98 -7.88 -15.44 5.43
C VAL A 98 -6.99 -14.66 4.46
N SER A 99 -6.95 -13.35 4.63
CA SER A 99 -5.97 -12.51 3.96
C SER A 99 -4.59 -12.71 4.60
N VAL A 100 -3.55 -12.76 3.79
CA VAL A 100 -2.16 -13.01 4.23
C VAL A 100 -1.28 -11.86 3.77
N SER A 101 -0.44 -11.34 4.66
CA SER A 101 0.58 -10.32 4.32
C SER A 101 1.99 -10.90 4.44
N LEU A 102 2.95 -10.35 3.68
CA LEU A 102 4.35 -10.77 3.76
C LEU A 102 4.98 -10.33 5.08
N ASP A 103 4.57 -9.16 5.62
CA ASP A 103 5.04 -8.69 6.92
C ASP A 103 4.66 -9.65 8.05
N GLU A 104 3.41 -10.15 8.08
CA GLU A 104 2.98 -11.16 9.07
C GLU A 104 3.80 -12.45 8.96
N LEU A 105 4.01 -12.96 7.75
CA LEU A 105 4.83 -14.15 7.53
C LEU A 105 6.26 -13.96 8.01
N ASN A 106 6.88 -12.83 7.67
CA ASN A 106 8.22 -12.49 8.09
C ASN A 106 8.34 -12.32 9.62
N ARG A 107 7.33 -11.74 10.27
CA ARG A 107 7.28 -11.63 11.74
C ARG A 107 7.22 -12.99 12.40
N VAL A 108 6.40 -13.90 11.90
CA VAL A 108 6.33 -15.29 12.40
C VAL A 108 7.69 -15.98 12.28
N VAL A 109 8.36 -15.88 11.13
CA VAL A 109 9.70 -16.44 10.92
C VAL A 109 10.73 -15.84 11.88
N LYS A 110 10.73 -14.50 12.07
CA LYS A 110 11.62 -13.81 13.00
C LYS A 110 11.39 -14.23 14.45
N LEU A 111 10.13 -14.32 14.88
CA LEU A 111 9.78 -14.75 16.24
C LEU A 111 10.25 -16.17 16.48
N TRP A 112 10.09 -17.05 15.55
CA TRP A 112 10.54 -18.45 15.67
C TRP A 112 12.08 -18.53 15.77
N GLN A 113 12.80 -17.81 14.92
CA GLN A 113 14.26 -17.73 14.99
C GLN A 113 14.77 -17.16 16.33
N ALA A 114 14.06 -16.20 16.92
CA ALA A 114 14.41 -15.59 18.19
C ALA A 114 14.19 -16.52 19.41
N GLN A 115 13.29 -17.50 19.30
CA GLN A 115 13.00 -18.44 20.38
C GLN A 115 14.04 -19.58 20.54
N GLY A 116 15.12 -19.53 19.78
CA GLY A 116 16.24 -20.48 19.94
C GLY A 116 15.93 -21.88 19.40
N SER A 117 15.00 -22.02 18.50
CA SER A 117 14.75 -23.26 17.75
C SER A 117 16.05 -23.72 17.08
N ASP A 118 16.26 -25.02 17.07
CA ASP A 118 17.45 -25.62 16.51
C ASP A 118 17.70 -25.05 15.09
N LYS A 119 18.86 -24.41 14.88
CA LYS A 119 19.22 -23.76 13.61
C LYS A 119 19.24 -24.72 12.43
N SER A 120 19.09 -26.00 12.68
CA SER A 120 18.97 -27.06 11.66
C SER A 120 17.57 -27.16 11.03
N GLU A 121 16.52 -26.62 11.67
CA GLU A 121 15.17 -26.67 11.14
C GLU A 121 14.86 -25.43 10.27
N ASN A 122 14.33 -25.69 9.07
CA ASN A 122 13.91 -24.64 8.16
C ASN A 122 12.54 -24.10 8.60
N PRO A 123 12.41 -22.82 9.02
CA PRO A 123 11.15 -22.24 9.47
C PRO A 123 10.03 -22.33 8.42
N TYR A 124 10.40 -22.27 7.17
CA TYR A 124 9.44 -22.36 6.07
C TYR A 124 8.78 -23.74 5.95
N GLN A 125 9.43 -24.81 6.42
CA GLN A 125 8.87 -26.15 6.36
C GLN A 125 7.63 -26.30 7.25
N GLN A 126 7.63 -25.67 8.41
CA GLN A 126 6.47 -25.60 9.31
C GLN A 126 5.39 -24.66 8.73
N LEU A 127 5.81 -23.51 8.21
CA LEU A 127 4.90 -22.52 7.64
C LEU A 127 4.12 -23.08 6.43
N PHE A 128 4.77 -23.89 5.59
CA PHE A 128 4.15 -24.50 4.41
C PHE A 128 3.05 -25.54 4.71
N GLN A 129 2.97 -26.00 5.95
CA GLN A 129 1.87 -26.86 6.39
C GLN A 129 0.56 -26.07 6.58
N HIS A 130 0.66 -24.74 6.82
CA HIS A 130 -0.47 -23.88 7.13
C HIS A 130 -0.75 -22.86 6.02
N VAL A 131 0.27 -22.43 5.30
CA VAL A 131 0.15 -21.47 4.20
C VAL A 131 0.76 -22.07 2.93
N HIS A 132 -0.04 -22.18 1.90
CA HIS A 132 0.40 -22.75 0.63
C HIS A 132 1.52 -21.91 0.00
N PRO A 133 2.64 -22.48 -0.51
CA PRO A 133 3.77 -21.74 -1.07
C PRO A 133 3.39 -20.74 -2.18
N LEU A 134 2.37 -21.06 -3.00
CA LEU A 134 1.88 -20.13 -4.03
C LEU A 134 1.23 -18.87 -3.45
N VAL A 135 0.64 -18.95 -2.25
CA VAL A 135 0.12 -17.78 -1.54
C VAL A 135 1.27 -16.86 -1.13
N ILE A 136 2.35 -17.43 -0.58
CA ILE A 136 3.54 -16.69 -0.19
C ILE A 136 4.14 -15.97 -1.40
N GLY A 137 4.30 -16.66 -2.52
CA GLY A 137 4.80 -16.05 -3.75
C GLY A 137 3.87 -14.99 -4.35
N ALA A 138 2.55 -15.13 -4.18
CA ALA A 138 1.59 -14.12 -4.60
C ALA A 138 1.66 -12.86 -3.75
N VAL A 139 1.81 -13.00 -2.43
CA VAL A 139 1.96 -11.89 -1.48
C VAL A 139 3.28 -11.15 -1.71
N ASP A 140 4.38 -11.84 -1.90
CA ASP A 140 5.70 -11.27 -2.24
C ASP A 140 5.63 -10.42 -3.52
N ARG A 141 4.94 -10.92 -4.54
CA ARG A 141 4.71 -10.17 -5.78
C ARG A 141 3.85 -8.92 -5.55
N ALA A 142 2.81 -9.05 -4.72
CA ALA A 142 1.93 -7.93 -4.41
C ALA A 142 2.67 -6.83 -3.63
N GLU A 143 3.56 -7.18 -2.69
CA GLU A 143 4.42 -6.23 -1.99
C GLU A 143 5.41 -5.55 -2.94
N SER A 144 6.06 -6.31 -3.81
CA SER A 144 6.97 -5.76 -4.83
C SER A 144 6.25 -4.75 -5.75
N LEU A 145 5.02 -5.06 -6.16
CA LEU A 145 4.18 -4.14 -6.93
C LEU A 145 3.82 -2.88 -6.13
N SER A 146 3.50 -3.02 -4.86
CA SER A 146 3.19 -1.90 -3.96
C SER A 146 4.37 -0.94 -3.83
N ILE A 147 5.58 -1.47 -3.59
CA ILE A 147 6.82 -0.68 -3.51
C ILE A 147 7.07 0.05 -4.84
N MET A 148 6.91 -0.63 -5.97
CA MET A 148 7.07 -0.02 -7.29
C MET A 148 6.08 1.13 -7.51
N ILE A 149 4.81 0.96 -7.16
CA ILE A 149 3.79 2.01 -7.26
C ILE A 149 4.17 3.20 -6.37
N CYS A 150 4.56 2.97 -5.11
CA CYS A 150 4.98 4.04 -4.22
C CYS A 150 6.17 4.83 -4.79
N LYS A 151 7.17 4.17 -5.35
CA LYS A 151 8.32 4.80 -6.02
C LYS A 151 7.87 5.68 -7.19
N GLU A 152 7.00 5.16 -8.05
CA GLU A 152 6.47 5.89 -9.20
C GLU A 152 5.69 7.15 -8.79
N LEU A 153 4.90 7.05 -7.71
CA LEU A 153 4.16 8.18 -7.16
C LEU A 153 5.08 9.24 -6.54
N LEU A 154 6.10 8.82 -5.80
CA LEU A 154 7.09 9.72 -5.21
C LEU A 154 7.92 10.45 -6.28
N ALA A 155 8.19 9.83 -7.42
CA ALA A 155 8.95 10.42 -8.50
C ALA A 155 8.32 11.68 -9.11
N TYR A 156 7.05 11.99 -8.81
CA TYR A 156 6.44 13.26 -9.21
C TYR A 156 7.03 14.49 -8.51
N HIS A 157 7.71 14.30 -7.36
CA HIS A 157 8.25 15.42 -6.57
C HIS A 157 9.56 15.10 -5.83
N ILE A 158 10.04 13.86 -5.87
CA ILE A 158 11.35 13.45 -5.32
C ILE A 158 12.25 13.02 -6.48
N GLU A 159 13.34 13.76 -6.69
CA GLU A 159 14.30 13.49 -7.76
C GLU A 159 15.31 12.39 -7.39
N ASP A 160 15.62 12.22 -6.11
CA ASP A 160 16.54 11.17 -5.63
C ASP A 160 15.82 9.82 -5.60
N GLU A 161 16.16 8.96 -6.55
CA GLU A 161 15.57 7.61 -6.68
C GLU A 161 15.84 6.75 -5.42
N LYS A 162 17.00 6.91 -4.76
CA LYS A 162 17.33 6.16 -3.54
C LYS A 162 16.49 6.61 -2.35
N GLU A 163 16.20 7.91 -2.26
CA GLU A 163 15.32 8.45 -1.25
C GLU A 163 13.89 7.95 -1.45
N ALA A 164 13.37 8.02 -2.66
CA ALA A 164 12.05 7.48 -3.02
C ALA A 164 11.94 5.98 -2.70
N GLU A 165 12.95 5.19 -3.04
CA GLU A 165 13.00 3.77 -2.73
C GLU A 165 13.01 3.48 -1.22
N ASN A 166 13.80 4.24 -0.45
CA ASN A 166 13.85 4.10 1.00
C ASN A 166 12.51 4.46 1.68
N ILE A 167 11.85 5.51 1.21
CA ILE A 167 10.50 5.89 1.68
C ILE A 167 9.51 4.78 1.35
N ALA A 168 9.47 4.32 0.10
CA ALA A 168 8.55 3.27 -0.34
C ALA A 168 8.74 1.97 0.46
N ALA A 169 9.98 1.51 0.62
CA ALA A 169 10.30 0.32 1.41
C ALA A 169 9.93 0.50 2.89
N THR A 170 10.18 1.68 3.45
CA THR A 170 9.85 1.98 4.85
C THR A 170 8.33 1.91 5.11
N LEU A 171 7.53 2.45 4.20
CA LEU A 171 6.07 2.44 4.30
C LEU A 171 5.48 1.03 4.13
N ASN A 172 6.14 0.16 3.37
CA ASN A 172 5.64 -1.20 3.10
C ASN A 172 6.10 -2.25 4.12
N SER A 173 7.23 -2.05 4.83
CA SER A 173 7.84 -3.13 5.62
C SER A 173 8.25 -2.76 7.03
N LYS A 174 8.34 -1.47 7.37
CA LYS A 174 8.97 -1.04 8.63
C LYS A 174 8.01 -0.72 9.75
N TYR A 175 6.80 -0.28 9.43
CA TYR A 175 5.79 0.09 10.41
C TYR A 175 4.67 -0.94 10.45
N PRO A 176 4.18 -1.32 11.65
CA PRO A 176 2.98 -2.13 11.75
C PRO A 176 1.80 -1.36 11.17
N SER A 177 0.92 -2.07 10.48
CA SER A 177 -0.25 -1.50 9.83
C SER A 177 -1.28 -0.89 10.79
N HIS A 178 -1.17 -1.16 12.08
CA HIS A 178 -2.04 -0.59 13.14
C HIS A 178 -1.33 -0.58 14.49
#